data_60a6f2a8a9d10c63981786785209ac23
#
_entry.id   60a6f2a8a9d10c63981786785209ac23
#
_cell.length_a   1.000
_cell.length_b   1.000
_cell.length_c   1.000
_cell.angle_alpha   90.00
_cell.angle_beta   90.00
_cell.angle_gamma   90.00
#
_symmetry.space_group_name_H-M   'P 1'
#
loop_
_entity.id
_entity.type
_entity.pdbx_description
1 polymer ?
#
loop_
_entity_poly.entity_id
_entity_poly.type
_entity_poly.pdbx_seq_one_letter_code
_entity_poly.pdbx_strand_id
1 'polypeptide(L)'
;MNVREHASLRLLLCGSVILLPVLAAAARDKPETSSSIIQPAAATRDGQHDFDFEVGSWKTKIERLAHPLTRSTTWIKYEGTTDVRKVWNGRAILLELEADGPTGHFEGLSLRLYNPESHQWSLNFSNSSTGTLGVPTIGEFRNGRGEFFDQETLDGRAIFVRFVISDITADSVRFEQAFSDDGGKTWEVNWIATDTRIRHEYGPSH
;
A
#
# COMPACT_ATOMS: atom_id res chain seq x y z
N MET A 1 -23.40 40.26 -28.90
CA MET A 1 -24.81 40.68 -29.18
C MET A 1 -25.72 39.79 -28.35
N ASN A 2 -26.29 40.42 -27.28
CA ASN A 2 -27.51 40.13 -26.52
C ASN A 2 -27.69 38.72 -25.91
N VAL A 3 -27.56 38.56 -24.59
CA VAL A 3 -28.35 39.06 -23.41
C VAL A 3 -29.85 38.69 -23.42
N ARG A 4 -30.23 37.93 -22.37
CA ARG A 4 -31.43 38.11 -21.46
C ARG A 4 -31.72 36.77 -20.79
N GLU A 5 -31.49 36.59 -19.48
CA GLU A 5 -32.28 36.99 -18.30
C GLU A 5 -33.79 36.85 -18.40
N HIS A 6 -34.36 36.07 -17.47
CA HIS A 6 -35.62 36.34 -16.72
C HIS A 6 -35.72 35.24 -15.63
N ALA A 7 -35.67 35.45 -14.45
CA ALA A 7 -36.26 36.07 -13.27
C ALA A 7 -37.78 35.88 -13.09
N SER A 8 -38.11 35.53 -11.84
CA SER A 8 -39.41 35.72 -11.12
C SER A 8 -40.41 34.56 -11.24
N LEU A 9 -41.11 34.11 -10.19
CA LEU A 9 -41.96 34.91 -9.30
C LEU A 9 -42.50 34.03 -8.15
N ARG A 10 -42.65 34.65 -7.02
CA ARG A 10 -43.24 34.23 -5.75
C ARG A 10 -44.69 33.74 -5.86
N LEU A 11 -45.09 32.85 -4.92
CA LEU A 11 -46.43 32.98 -4.33
C LEU A 11 -46.44 32.53 -2.87
N LEU A 12 -46.75 33.49 -2.00
CA LEU A 12 -47.21 33.30 -0.62
C LEU A 12 -48.66 32.81 -0.64
N LEU A 13 -48.98 31.88 0.27
CA LEU A 13 -50.37 31.74 0.78
C LEU A 13 -50.37 31.46 2.26
N CYS A 14 -50.92 32.40 2.95
CA CYS A 14 -51.27 32.47 4.37
C CYS A 14 -52.47 31.58 4.65
N GLY A 15 -52.48 30.86 5.74
CA GLY A 15 -53.62 30.05 6.19
C GLY A 15 -53.60 29.89 7.71
N SER A 16 -54.55 30.47 8.35
CA SER A 16 -54.69 30.81 9.76
C SER A 16 -54.88 29.62 10.71
N VAL A 17 -54.32 29.79 11.84
CA VAL A 17 -54.42 29.29 13.21
C VAL A 17 -55.79 28.79 13.65
N ILE A 18 -55.83 27.63 14.32
CA ILE A 18 -56.75 27.32 15.40
C ILE A 18 -55.95 26.71 16.56
N LEU A 19 -55.89 27.46 17.67
CA LEU A 19 -55.32 27.01 18.94
C LEU A 19 -56.40 26.23 19.72
N LEU A 20 -56.05 25.04 20.17
CA LEU A 20 -56.74 24.36 21.26
C LEU A 20 -55.70 23.97 22.33
N PRO A 21 -55.88 24.30 23.61
CA PRO A 21 -54.94 23.91 24.64
C PRO A 21 -55.28 22.51 25.13
N VAL A 22 -54.33 21.58 24.91
CA VAL A 22 -54.34 20.29 25.62
C VAL A 22 -53.42 20.42 26.82
N LEU A 23 -54.01 20.34 28.02
CA LEU A 23 -53.27 20.15 29.26
C LEU A 23 -52.61 18.76 29.22
N ALA A 24 -51.31 18.68 29.05
CA ALA A 24 -50.56 17.44 29.23
C ALA A 24 -49.76 17.56 30.51
N ALA A 25 -49.97 16.59 31.40
CA ALA A 25 -49.28 16.41 32.66
C ALA A 25 -47.77 16.24 32.43
N ALA A 26 -46.98 17.04 33.14
CA ALA A 26 -45.52 16.94 33.12
C ALA A 26 -45.08 15.68 33.87
N ALA A 27 -44.75 14.62 33.13
CA ALA A 27 -43.89 13.59 33.62
C ALA A 27 -42.45 14.15 33.63
N ARG A 28 -41.85 14.25 34.82
CA ARG A 28 -40.46 14.59 35.00
C ARG A 28 -39.64 13.36 34.66
N ASP A 29 -39.21 13.24 33.42
CA ASP A 29 -38.13 12.36 33.04
C ASP A 29 -36.82 12.88 33.64
N LYS A 30 -36.22 12.08 34.52
CA LYS A 30 -34.85 12.25 34.98
C LYS A 30 -33.95 12.20 33.72
N PRO A 31 -32.98 13.11 33.57
CA PRO A 31 -31.98 12.94 32.54
C PRO A 31 -31.14 11.72 32.91
N GLU A 32 -31.30 10.62 32.17
CA GLU A 32 -30.31 9.55 32.16
C GLU A 32 -29.02 10.13 31.58
N THR A 33 -28.06 10.34 32.47
CA THR A 33 -26.69 10.67 32.08
C THR A 33 -26.11 9.44 31.36
N SER A 34 -26.31 9.37 30.05
CA SER A 34 -25.61 8.42 29.19
C SER A 34 -24.15 8.74 29.28
N SER A 35 -23.46 8.08 30.22
CA SER A 35 -21.99 8.11 30.28
C SER A 35 -21.50 7.35 29.04
N SER A 36 -21.30 8.08 27.94
CA SER A 36 -20.57 7.55 26.81
C SER A 36 -19.15 7.24 27.31
N ILE A 37 -18.90 5.96 27.60
CA ILE A 37 -17.55 5.46 27.81
C ILE A 37 -16.82 5.72 26.49
N ILE A 38 -16.02 6.78 26.44
CA ILE A 38 -15.06 6.98 25.36
C ILE A 38 -14.06 5.83 25.50
N GLN A 39 -14.33 4.78 24.73
CA GLN A 39 -13.39 3.66 24.64
C GLN A 39 -12.10 4.24 24.05
N PRO A 40 -10.94 4.13 24.70
CA PRO A 40 -9.70 4.61 24.14
C PRO A 40 -9.56 3.98 22.75
N ALA A 41 -9.32 4.81 21.73
CA ALA A 41 -8.97 4.31 20.42
C ALA A 41 -7.82 3.30 20.61
N ALA A 42 -7.97 2.11 20.06
CA ALA A 42 -6.91 1.11 20.11
C ALA A 42 -5.60 1.81 19.64
N ALA A 43 -4.57 1.73 20.46
CA ALA A 43 -3.29 2.33 20.12
C ALA A 43 -2.89 1.82 18.74
N THR A 44 -2.68 2.73 17.79
CA THR A 44 -2.23 2.38 16.46
C THR A 44 -0.87 1.69 16.59
N ARG A 45 -0.76 0.49 15.99
CA ARG A 45 0.49 -0.27 16.02
C ARG A 45 1.60 0.54 15.36
N ASP A 46 2.74 0.70 16.05
CA ASP A 46 3.94 1.24 15.43
C ASP A 46 4.54 0.20 14.49
N GLY A 47 4.57 0.48 13.20
CA GLY A 47 5.08 -0.40 12.15
C GLY A 47 6.54 -0.15 11.79
N GLN A 48 7.29 0.68 12.53
CA GLN A 48 8.68 1.06 12.19
C GLN A 48 9.62 -0.14 12.03
N HIS A 49 9.35 -1.24 12.72
CA HIS A 49 10.18 -2.45 12.73
C HIS A 49 9.69 -3.55 11.78
N ASP A 50 8.68 -3.26 10.97
CA ASP A 50 8.03 -4.28 10.13
C ASP A 50 8.95 -4.86 9.05
N PHE A 51 9.96 -4.14 8.61
CA PHE A 51 10.96 -4.59 7.65
C PHE A 51 12.26 -5.13 8.27
N ASP A 52 12.35 -5.25 9.59
CA ASP A 52 13.56 -5.74 10.26
C ASP A 52 13.94 -7.16 9.84
N PHE A 53 12.95 -7.98 9.46
CA PHE A 53 13.16 -9.34 8.97
C PHE A 53 14.01 -9.39 7.69
N GLU A 54 13.94 -8.35 6.85
CA GLU A 54 14.55 -8.36 5.52
C GLU A 54 16.06 -8.02 5.54
N VAL A 55 16.54 -7.38 6.62
CA VAL A 55 17.95 -6.95 6.73
C VAL A 55 18.92 -8.13 6.58
N GLY A 56 19.90 -7.98 5.68
CA GLY A 56 20.91 -8.98 5.37
C GLY A 56 20.98 -9.29 3.88
N SER A 57 21.65 -10.40 3.53
CA SER A 57 21.90 -10.83 2.15
C SER A 57 21.03 -12.04 1.79
N TRP A 58 20.54 -12.05 0.57
CA TRP A 58 19.58 -13.03 0.07
C TRP A 58 19.95 -13.54 -1.31
N LYS A 59 19.66 -14.82 -1.57
CA LYS A 59 19.54 -15.34 -2.94
C LYS A 59 18.13 -15.06 -3.42
N THR A 60 18.02 -14.39 -4.55
CA THR A 60 16.76 -13.93 -5.11
C THR A 60 16.44 -14.66 -6.41
N LYS A 61 15.23 -15.20 -6.50
CA LYS A 61 14.66 -15.74 -7.73
C LYS A 61 13.47 -14.90 -8.13
N ILE A 62 13.44 -14.44 -9.39
CA ILE A 62 12.39 -13.58 -9.91
C ILE A 62 11.70 -14.27 -11.08
N GLU A 63 10.39 -14.20 -11.11
CA GLU A 63 9.57 -14.52 -12.26
C GLU A 63 8.78 -13.26 -12.65
N ARG A 64 8.94 -12.81 -13.89
CA ARG A 64 8.30 -11.61 -14.44
C ARG A 64 7.44 -11.99 -15.65
N LEU A 65 6.17 -11.58 -15.65
CA LEU A 65 5.29 -11.73 -16.80
C LEU A 65 5.75 -10.82 -17.95
N ALA A 66 5.95 -11.38 -19.14
CA ALA A 66 6.54 -10.64 -20.26
C ALA A 66 5.67 -9.46 -20.73
N HIS A 67 4.35 -9.65 -20.74
CA HIS A 67 3.38 -8.66 -21.23
C HIS A 67 2.17 -8.61 -20.29
N PRO A 68 2.23 -7.83 -19.19
CA PRO A 68 1.10 -7.72 -18.26
C PRO A 68 -0.15 -7.15 -18.93
N LEU A 69 -1.33 -7.58 -18.46
CA LEU A 69 -2.66 -7.15 -18.92
C LEU A 69 -2.94 -7.39 -20.41
N THR A 70 -2.22 -8.35 -21.01
CA THR A 70 -2.44 -8.78 -22.41
C THR A 70 -2.90 -10.23 -22.54
N ARG A 71 -3.20 -10.90 -21.41
CA ARG A 71 -3.44 -12.35 -21.32
C ARG A 71 -2.20 -13.19 -21.65
N SER A 72 -1.02 -12.61 -21.53
CA SER A 72 0.25 -13.34 -21.66
C SER A 72 0.38 -14.38 -20.56
N THR A 73 0.93 -15.54 -20.89
CA THR A 73 1.31 -16.58 -19.93
C THR A 73 2.81 -16.83 -19.93
N THR A 74 3.58 -15.99 -20.62
CA THR A 74 5.03 -16.11 -20.73
C THR A 74 5.73 -15.46 -19.55
N TRP A 75 6.41 -16.24 -18.75
CA TRP A 75 7.20 -15.78 -17.61
C TRP A 75 8.69 -15.83 -17.92
N ILE A 76 9.39 -14.75 -17.62
CA ILE A 76 10.84 -14.61 -17.76
C ILE A 76 11.44 -14.75 -16.36
N LYS A 77 12.46 -15.60 -16.23
CA LYS A 77 13.10 -15.90 -14.95
C LYS A 77 14.44 -15.22 -14.85
N TYR A 78 14.73 -14.70 -13.65
CA TYR A 78 16.02 -14.14 -13.27
C TYR A 78 16.45 -14.75 -11.94
N GLU A 79 17.76 -14.87 -11.73
CA GLU A 79 18.35 -15.28 -10.47
C GLU A 79 19.50 -14.33 -10.10
N GLY A 80 19.61 -14.04 -8.80
CA GLY A 80 20.63 -13.11 -8.34
C GLY A 80 20.69 -13.00 -6.83
N THR A 81 21.05 -11.81 -6.37
CA THR A 81 21.18 -11.49 -4.94
C THR A 81 20.50 -10.19 -4.59
N THR A 82 20.05 -10.10 -3.35
CA THR A 82 19.50 -8.88 -2.76
C THR A 82 20.23 -8.62 -1.46
N ASP A 83 20.75 -7.38 -1.30
CA ASP A 83 21.36 -6.90 -0.07
C ASP A 83 20.50 -5.80 0.54
N VAL A 84 20.19 -5.94 1.83
CA VAL A 84 19.27 -5.05 2.55
C VAL A 84 19.92 -4.50 3.82
N ARG A 85 19.89 -3.18 3.98
CA ARG A 85 20.45 -2.50 5.15
C ARG A 85 19.54 -1.41 5.70
N LYS A 86 19.62 -1.20 7.01
CA LYS A 86 18.94 -0.12 7.70
C LYS A 86 19.61 1.24 7.45
N VAL A 87 18.79 2.27 7.32
CA VAL A 87 19.19 3.68 7.32
C VAL A 87 18.32 4.42 8.35
N TRP A 88 18.82 5.52 8.92
CA TRP A 88 18.11 6.33 9.93
C TRP A 88 17.58 5.52 11.12
N ASN A 89 18.42 4.64 11.68
CA ASN A 89 18.03 3.75 12.79
C ASN A 89 16.80 2.89 12.50
N GLY A 90 16.65 2.40 11.26
CA GLY A 90 15.56 1.52 10.84
C GLY A 90 14.27 2.23 10.39
N ARG A 91 14.24 3.57 10.37
CA ARG A 91 13.13 4.32 9.77
C ARG A 91 13.20 4.39 8.24
N ALA A 92 14.32 3.97 7.67
CA ALA A 92 14.49 3.74 6.25
C ALA A 92 15.26 2.45 6.03
N ILE A 93 14.95 1.77 4.94
CA ILE A 93 15.61 0.55 4.47
C ILE A 93 16.07 0.80 3.04
N LEU A 94 17.32 0.47 2.76
CA LEU A 94 17.85 0.45 1.42
C LEU A 94 18.07 -1.00 1.00
N LEU A 95 17.51 -1.35 -0.16
CA LEU A 95 17.60 -2.65 -0.79
C LEU A 95 18.29 -2.47 -2.15
N GLU A 96 19.30 -3.29 -2.42
CA GLU A 96 20.02 -3.39 -3.69
C GLU A 96 19.83 -4.79 -4.22
N LEU A 97 19.34 -4.90 -5.47
CA LEU A 97 19.04 -6.17 -6.15
C LEU A 97 19.84 -6.25 -7.43
N GLU A 98 20.58 -7.34 -7.61
CA GLU A 98 21.25 -7.67 -8.86
C GLU A 98 20.79 -9.07 -9.32
N ALA A 99 20.40 -9.21 -10.58
CA ALA A 99 19.95 -10.49 -11.11
C ALA A 99 20.24 -10.62 -12.61
N ASP A 100 20.50 -11.84 -13.06
CA ASP A 100 20.74 -12.20 -14.44
C ASP A 100 19.60 -13.07 -14.98
N GLY A 101 19.26 -12.87 -16.26
CA GLY A 101 18.24 -13.63 -16.94
C GLY A 101 18.35 -13.59 -18.45
N PRO A 102 17.42 -14.19 -19.18
CA PRO A 102 17.49 -14.30 -20.64
C PRO A 102 17.53 -12.96 -21.38
N THR A 103 17.06 -11.89 -20.74
CA THR A 103 17.04 -10.54 -21.34
C THR A 103 18.20 -9.66 -20.89
N GLY A 104 19.16 -10.22 -20.15
CA GLY A 104 20.36 -9.55 -19.67
C GLY A 104 20.39 -9.35 -18.16
N HIS A 105 21.33 -8.51 -17.74
CA HIS A 105 21.52 -8.10 -16.35
C HIS A 105 20.49 -7.09 -15.91
N PHE A 106 20.03 -7.19 -14.66
CA PHE A 106 19.05 -6.30 -14.06
C PHE A 106 19.55 -5.84 -12.68
N GLU A 107 19.56 -4.54 -12.47
CA GLU A 107 19.88 -3.93 -11.18
C GLU A 107 18.68 -3.12 -10.70
N GLY A 108 18.23 -3.38 -9.49
CA GLY A 108 17.12 -2.71 -8.83
C GLY A 108 17.54 -2.07 -7.51
N LEU A 109 16.96 -0.92 -7.23
CA LEU A 109 17.12 -0.21 -5.97
C LEU A 109 15.74 0.04 -5.38
N SER A 110 15.55 -0.31 -4.09
CA SER A 110 14.34 0.08 -3.36
C SER A 110 14.72 0.86 -2.11
N LEU A 111 14.20 2.09 -2.02
CA LEU A 111 14.27 2.90 -0.81
C LEU A 111 12.90 2.85 -0.12
N ARG A 112 12.85 2.25 1.06
CA ARG A 112 11.64 2.14 1.89
C ARG A 112 11.70 3.13 3.03
N LEU A 113 10.68 3.98 3.15
CA LEU A 113 10.61 5.05 4.14
C LEU A 113 9.40 4.83 5.04
N TYR A 114 9.62 4.86 6.36
CA TYR A 114 8.56 4.82 7.35
C TYR A 114 8.07 6.23 7.67
N ASN A 115 6.75 6.42 7.60
CA ASN A 115 6.09 7.63 8.04
C ASN A 115 5.52 7.41 9.45
N PRO A 116 6.06 8.05 10.51
CA PRO A 116 5.61 7.86 11.88
C PRO A 116 4.24 8.52 12.17
N GLU A 117 3.75 9.41 11.32
CA GLU A 117 2.46 10.04 11.48
C GLU A 117 1.32 9.15 10.96
N SER A 118 1.48 8.58 9.77
CA SER A 118 0.48 7.68 9.18
C SER A 118 0.67 6.21 9.56
N HIS A 119 1.79 5.85 10.20
CA HIS A 119 2.22 4.47 10.50
C HIS A 119 2.34 3.58 9.26
N GLN A 120 2.67 4.18 8.12
CA GLN A 120 2.80 3.50 6.83
C GLN A 120 4.23 3.56 6.30
N TRP A 121 4.54 2.61 5.44
CA TRP A 121 5.75 2.61 4.63
C TRP A 121 5.45 3.05 3.21
N SER A 122 6.39 3.77 2.59
CA SER A 122 6.45 3.98 1.15
C SER A 122 7.61 3.18 0.57
N LEU A 123 7.34 2.38 -0.49
CA LEU A 123 8.32 1.61 -1.21
C LEU A 123 8.63 2.34 -2.51
N ASN A 124 9.84 2.91 -2.61
CA ASN A 124 10.27 3.72 -3.75
C ASN A 124 11.26 2.88 -4.56
N PHE A 125 10.89 2.49 -5.77
CA PHE A 125 11.69 1.62 -6.62
C PHE A 125 12.32 2.36 -7.79
N SER A 126 13.54 1.97 -8.13
CA SER A 126 14.25 2.37 -9.35
C SER A 126 15.01 1.18 -9.92
N ASN A 127 15.37 1.25 -11.19
CA ASN A 127 16.33 0.33 -11.80
C ASN A 127 17.42 1.12 -12.56
N SER A 128 18.58 0.50 -12.78
CA SER A 128 19.72 1.15 -13.40
C SER A 128 19.47 1.57 -14.85
N SER A 129 18.58 0.91 -15.56
CA SER A 129 18.26 1.23 -16.96
C SER A 129 17.46 2.52 -17.12
N THR A 130 16.66 2.89 -16.13
CA THR A 130 15.87 4.14 -16.14
C THR A 130 16.47 5.23 -15.29
N GLY A 131 17.14 4.90 -14.17
CA GLY A 131 17.78 5.85 -13.26
C GLY A 131 16.82 6.84 -12.59
N THR A 132 15.52 6.52 -12.55
CA THR A 132 14.49 7.37 -11.95
C THR A 132 13.65 6.57 -10.96
N LEU A 133 13.21 7.21 -9.87
CA LEU A 133 12.25 6.60 -8.96
C LEU A 133 10.86 6.57 -9.61
N GLY A 134 10.19 5.42 -9.48
CA GLY A 134 8.78 5.28 -9.85
C GLY A 134 7.84 5.92 -8.85
N VAL A 135 6.53 5.74 -9.06
CA VAL A 135 5.51 6.09 -8.08
C VAL A 135 5.68 5.17 -6.87
N PRO A 136 5.71 5.69 -5.63
CA PRO A 136 5.87 4.85 -4.45
C PRO A 136 4.58 4.06 -4.17
N THR A 137 4.70 2.76 -3.94
CA THR A 137 3.61 1.99 -3.33
C THR A 137 3.56 2.30 -1.83
N ILE A 138 2.37 2.59 -1.28
CA ILE A 138 2.17 2.97 0.12
C ILE A 138 1.29 1.93 0.81
N GLY A 139 1.67 1.54 2.02
CA GLY A 139 0.91 0.57 2.81
C GLY A 139 1.54 0.21 4.14
N GLU A 140 1.11 -0.90 4.68
CA GLU A 140 1.48 -1.37 6.01
C GLU A 140 1.46 -2.89 6.10
N PHE A 141 2.00 -3.42 7.20
CA PHE A 141 1.88 -4.83 7.53
C PHE A 141 0.71 -5.07 8.50
N ARG A 142 -0.06 -6.10 8.21
CA ARG A 142 -1.10 -6.63 9.11
C ARG A 142 -0.99 -8.15 9.18
N ASN A 143 -0.95 -8.71 10.37
CA ASN A 143 -0.91 -10.15 10.60
C ASN A 143 0.22 -10.88 9.83
N GLY A 144 1.43 -10.28 9.78
CA GLY A 144 2.59 -10.87 9.10
C GLY A 144 2.56 -10.76 7.57
N ARG A 145 1.65 -9.99 7.00
CA ARG A 145 1.53 -9.72 5.57
C ARG A 145 1.58 -8.23 5.31
N GLY A 146 2.45 -7.79 4.42
CA GLY A 146 2.52 -6.41 3.94
C GLY A 146 1.70 -6.24 2.66
N GLU A 147 0.90 -5.18 2.56
CA GLU A 147 0.18 -4.80 1.34
C GLU A 147 0.36 -3.32 1.07
N PHE A 148 0.80 -3.01 -0.15
CA PHE A 148 1.16 -1.67 -0.58
C PHE A 148 0.52 -1.39 -1.93
N PHE A 149 0.05 -0.16 -2.13
CA PHE A 149 -0.73 0.20 -3.31
C PHE A 149 -0.26 1.52 -3.89
N ASP A 150 -0.36 1.64 -5.21
CA ASP A 150 -0.26 2.89 -5.95
C ASP A 150 -1.17 2.89 -7.18
N GLN A 151 -1.09 3.97 -7.94
CA GLN A 151 -1.75 4.13 -9.24
C GLN A 151 -0.72 4.63 -10.26
N GLU A 152 -0.57 3.90 -11.34
CA GLU A 152 0.38 4.16 -12.41
C GLU A 152 -0.29 4.22 -13.80
N THR A 153 0.54 4.39 -14.82
CA THR A 153 0.13 4.31 -16.23
C THR A 153 0.94 3.21 -16.92
N LEU A 154 0.26 2.25 -17.53
CA LEU A 154 0.84 1.22 -18.38
C LEU A 154 0.29 1.36 -19.80
N ASP A 155 1.15 1.60 -20.80
CA ASP A 155 0.77 1.77 -22.21
C ASP A 155 -0.40 2.76 -22.42
N GLY A 156 -0.35 3.90 -21.68
CA GLY A 156 -1.37 4.96 -21.75
C GLY A 156 -2.67 4.66 -21.00
N ARG A 157 -2.78 3.53 -20.30
CA ARG A 157 -3.94 3.16 -19.47
C ARG A 157 -3.61 3.37 -17.99
N ALA A 158 -4.53 3.97 -17.24
CA ALA A 158 -4.43 4.01 -15.78
C ALA A 158 -4.59 2.60 -15.21
N ILE A 159 -3.70 2.22 -14.32
CA ILE A 159 -3.73 0.94 -13.60
C ILE A 159 -3.58 1.16 -12.11
N PHE A 160 -4.11 0.24 -11.31
CA PHE A 160 -3.71 0.10 -9.92
C PHE A 160 -2.60 -0.95 -9.81
N VAL A 161 -1.65 -0.67 -8.94
CA VAL A 161 -0.57 -1.57 -8.56
C VAL A 161 -0.79 -2.04 -7.13
N ARG A 162 -0.62 -3.32 -6.90
CA ARG A 162 -0.58 -3.91 -5.57
C ARG A 162 0.71 -4.67 -5.40
N PHE A 163 1.47 -4.35 -4.37
CA PHE A 163 2.67 -5.08 -3.98
C PHE A 163 2.45 -5.76 -2.64
N VAL A 164 2.72 -7.04 -2.59
CA VAL A 164 2.45 -7.90 -1.44
C VAL A 164 3.74 -8.55 -0.97
N ILE A 165 3.94 -8.55 0.35
CA ILE A 165 5.03 -9.24 1.03
C ILE A 165 4.40 -10.28 1.94
N SER A 166 4.72 -11.57 1.73
CA SER A 166 4.12 -12.70 2.43
C SER A 166 5.12 -13.83 2.68
N ASP A 167 4.66 -14.88 3.32
CA ASP A 167 5.44 -16.10 3.60
C ASP A 167 6.76 -15.79 4.30
N ILE A 168 6.71 -14.81 5.21
CA ILE A 168 7.88 -14.31 5.94
C ILE A 168 8.29 -15.32 6.98
N THR A 169 9.52 -15.79 6.85
CA THR A 169 10.21 -16.65 7.83
C THR A 169 11.58 -16.07 8.18
N ALA A 170 12.33 -16.70 9.06
CA ALA A 170 13.72 -16.32 9.33
C ALA A 170 14.63 -16.45 8.09
N ASP A 171 14.29 -17.36 7.17
CA ASP A 171 15.15 -17.76 6.05
C ASP A 171 14.54 -17.52 4.67
N SER A 172 13.29 -17.10 4.58
CA SER A 172 12.63 -16.88 3.29
C SER A 172 11.58 -15.80 3.36
N VAL A 173 11.31 -15.18 2.21
CA VAL A 173 10.20 -14.25 2.03
C VAL A 173 9.74 -14.27 0.58
N ARG A 174 8.46 -14.01 0.35
CA ARG A 174 7.86 -13.90 -0.98
C ARG A 174 7.36 -12.48 -1.21
N PHE A 175 7.67 -11.96 -2.38
CA PHE A 175 7.19 -10.69 -2.90
C PHE A 175 6.35 -10.93 -4.15
N GLU A 176 5.26 -10.19 -4.29
CA GLU A 176 4.36 -10.32 -5.42
C GLU A 176 3.84 -8.96 -5.84
N GLN A 177 3.95 -8.63 -7.13
CA GLN A 177 3.28 -7.47 -7.72
C GLN A 177 2.14 -7.92 -8.59
N ALA A 178 1.04 -7.20 -8.53
CA ALA A 178 -0.12 -7.41 -9.39
C ALA A 178 -0.64 -6.09 -9.92
N PHE A 179 -1.16 -6.12 -11.16
CA PHE A 179 -1.82 -4.98 -11.80
C PHE A 179 -3.32 -5.22 -11.93
N SER A 180 -4.06 -4.11 -11.90
CA SER A 180 -5.49 -4.08 -12.19
C SER A 180 -5.80 -2.91 -13.12
N ASP A 181 -6.52 -3.15 -14.21
CA ASP A 181 -7.03 -2.15 -15.15
C ASP A 181 -8.55 -1.96 -15.08
N ASP A 182 -9.19 -2.55 -14.05
CA ASP A 182 -10.65 -2.51 -13.83
C ASP A 182 -11.06 -1.89 -12.49
N GLY A 183 -10.19 -1.07 -11.91
CA GLY A 183 -10.43 -0.37 -10.64
C GLY A 183 -10.26 -1.27 -9.42
N GLY A 184 -9.40 -2.28 -9.47
CA GLY A 184 -9.11 -3.17 -8.35
C GLY A 184 -10.09 -4.33 -8.19
N LYS A 185 -10.97 -4.58 -9.15
CA LYS A 185 -11.93 -5.69 -9.11
C LYS A 185 -11.25 -7.03 -9.39
N THR A 186 -10.33 -7.05 -10.37
CA THR A 186 -9.48 -8.19 -10.68
C THR A 186 -8.00 -7.78 -10.68
N TRP A 187 -7.13 -8.74 -10.37
CA TRP A 187 -5.69 -8.53 -10.26
C TRP A 187 -4.94 -9.59 -11.03
N GLU A 188 -4.04 -9.15 -11.92
CA GLU A 188 -3.11 -10.02 -12.62
C GLU A 188 -1.73 -9.94 -11.98
N VAL A 189 -1.24 -11.04 -11.41
CA VAL A 189 0.12 -11.14 -10.89
C VAL A 189 1.08 -11.08 -12.07
N ASN A 190 2.07 -10.17 -11.99
CA ASN A 190 3.03 -9.94 -13.08
C ASN A 190 4.51 -9.96 -12.64
N TRP A 191 4.75 -10.01 -11.35
CA TRP A 191 6.08 -10.15 -10.76
C TRP A 191 5.99 -11.00 -9.50
N ILE A 192 6.87 -11.97 -9.38
CA ILE A 192 7.05 -12.78 -8.18
C ILE A 192 8.54 -12.80 -7.88
N ALA A 193 8.93 -12.48 -6.66
CA ALA A 193 10.29 -12.75 -6.16
C ALA A 193 10.22 -13.64 -4.93
N THR A 194 11.17 -14.56 -4.82
CA THR A 194 11.36 -15.37 -3.64
C THR A 194 12.80 -15.24 -3.21
N ASP A 195 12.99 -14.76 -1.99
CA ASP A 195 14.28 -14.59 -1.39
C ASP A 195 14.55 -15.69 -0.38
N THR A 196 15.77 -16.24 -0.42
CA THR A 196 16.28 -17.21 0.55
C THR A 196 17.54 -16.62 1.19
N ARG A 197 17.58 -16.57 2.53
CA ARG A 197 18.66 -15.92 3.28
C ARG A 197 20.02 -16.59 3.01
N ILE A 198 21.03 -15.78 2.72
CA ILE A 198 22.43 -16.22 2.70
C ILE A 198 22.93 -16.19 4.14
N ARG A 199 23.28 -17.36 4.65
CA ARG A 199 23.97 -17.50 5.94
C ARG A 199 25.46 -17.55 5.68
N HIS A 200 26.21 -16.57 6.18
CA HIS A 200 27.65 -16.67 6.23
C HIS A 200 27.99 -17.65 7.35
N GLU A 201 28.49 -18.83 7.02
CA GLU A 201 29.10 -19.71 8.02
C GLU A 201 30.36 -18.99 8.54
N TYR A 202 30.34 -18.54 9.77
CA TYR A 202 31.55 -18.19 10.47
C TYR A 202 32.33 -19.48 10.66
N GLY A 203 33.34 -19.71 9.81
CA GLY A 203 34.31 -20.74 10.08
C GLY A 203 34.93 -20.51 11.46
N PRO A 204 35.31 -21.60 12.20
CA PRO A 204 35.92 -21.42 13.49
C PRO A 204 37.17 -20.55 13.35
N SER A 205 37.23 -19.46 14.11
CA SER A 205 38.42 -18.63 14.22
C SER A 205 39.52 -19.48 14.83
N HIS A 206 40.57 -19.77 14.03
CA HIS A 206 41.80 -20.43 14.46
C HIS A 206 42.64 -19.49 15.30
#